data_0696c4e8263b3df7d1f22a5910634b13
#
_entry.id   0696c4e8263b3df7d1f22a5910634b13
#
_cell.length_a   1.000
_cell.length_b   1.000
_cell.length_c   1.000
_cell.angle_alpha   90.00
_cell.angle_beta   90.00
_cell.angle_gamma   90.00
#
_symmetry.space_group_name_H-M   'P 1'
#
loop_
_entity.id
_entity.type
_entity.pdbx_description
1 polymer ?
#
loop_
_entity_poly.entity_id
_entity_poly.type
_entity_poly.pdbx_seq_one_letter_code
_entity_poly.pdbx_strand_id
1 'polypeptide(L)'
;NAIQERFDQGRGSVGLADFLRRAGIRFILLRNDLQRAPGLVDPILTHQALAQSPGITRVKSFGPGVGGEPYLEKGGHRVVINQGWQSSYPALEVYEVHDGGGQFVQASTAPVVVGGTESLLSLADQGVIQDQPTILAQDLSRSDPSPGSVILTDSQRARVREIGSLNKAYSYVLSPNEDTRFVDPRDYLSVDAQKWRTQAKYEGISSLTVSSSKSDAGADLGRGPSAAMDENPSTYWVSAALDSDPWLRIGLDQPMALGEITLTTPPDSPDPQVVSVQTEGHLTDQVKLRAGVPQTISLAGTRTSWVKVLGETNNGFPMSLAEVSMPGVSVQRVLRLPAVPAAWGAPAAILLEAALDQTAACASVDLAVRCLDISSSGEEDHGFAREFTIPQGAGYDLEVTGQPRGGDALESLIQRDRLISIQADSAVVSDPRGSALAAIDGDPGATWIADPDADVLAAFAHDLPDEMRSDRVIA
;
A
#
# COMPACT_ATOMS: atom_id res chain seq x y z
N ASN A 1 -0.44 12.24 -5.92
CA ASN A 1 -0.58 10.79 -5.72
C ASN A 1 -1.73 10.44 -4.76
N ALA A 2 -1.87 11.10 -3.58
CA ALA A 2 -2.92 10.79 -2.62
C ALA A 2 -4.35 10.86 -3.23
N ILE A 3 -4.64 11.85 -4.07
CA ILE A 3 -5.91 11.92 -4.81
C ILE A 3 -6.04 10.75 -5.79
N GLN A 4 -4.97 10.47 -6.54
CA GLN A 4 -4.99 9.39 -7.52
C GLN A 4 -5.23 8.04 -6.84
N GLU A 5 -4.60 7.77 -5.71
CA GLU A 5 -4.82 6.56 -4.92
C GLU A 5 -6.27 6.39 -4.48
N ARG A 6 -6.96 7.48 -4.09
CA ARG A 6 -8.40 7.44 -3.78
C ARG A 6 -9.23 7.08 -5.01
N PHE A 7 -8.93 7.68 -6.16
CA PHE A 7 -9.64 7.41 -7.41
C PHE A 7 -9.39 5.98 -7.90
N ASP A 8 -8.16 5.50 -7.81
CA ASP A 8 -7.78 4.15 -8.20
C ASP A 8 -8.50 3.07 -7.37
N GLN A 9 -8.81 3.39 -6.12
CA GLN A 9 -9.54 2.50 -5.21
C GLN A 9 -11.06 2.68 -5.27
N GLY A 10 -11.57 3.64 -6.04
CA GLY A 10 -12.99 3.97 -6.07
C GLY A 10 -13.52 4.51 -4.73
N ARG A 11 -12.65 5.09 -3.89
CA ARG A 11 -12.97 5.54 -2.53
C ARG A 11 -13.20 7.05 -2.49
N GLY A 12 -14.36 7.44 -1.98
CA GLY A 12 -14.64 8.85 -1.70
C GLY A 12 -13.78 9.41 -0.57
N SER A 13 -13.74 10.73 -0.51
CA SER A 13 -13.01 11.48 0.51
C SER A 13 -13.81 12.69 0.92
N VAL A 14 -14.13 12.78 2.21
CA VAL A 14 -14.90 13.92 2.75
C VAL A 14 -14.08 15.20 2.74
N GLY A 15 -12.75 15.09 2.80
CA GLY A 15 -11.81 16.22 2.78
C GLY A 15 -11.35 16.62 1.38
N LEU A 16 -11.74 15.88 0.31
CA LEU A 16 -11.21 16.13 -1.03
C LEU A 16 -11.54 17.54 -1.55
N ALA A 17 -12.76 17.99 -1.35
CA ALA A 17 -13.15 19.34 -1.76
C ALA A 17 -12.34 20.43 -1.03
N ASP A 18 -12.14 20.28 0.27
CA ASP A 18 -11.30 21.19 1.05
C ASP A 18 -9.84 21.18 0.58
N PHE A 19 -9.28 19.99 0.38
CA PHE A 19 -7.92 19.84 -0.15
C PHE A 19 -7.73 20.53 -1.51
N LEU A 20 -8.69 20.36 -2.42
CA LEU A 20 -8.66 21.00 -3.75
C LEU A 20 -8.83 22.52 -3.68
N ARG A 21 -9.69 23.02 -2.77
CA ARG A 21 -9.82 24.46 -2.51
C ARG A 21 -8.50 25.07 -2.04
N ARG A 22 -7.79 24.41 -1.13
CA ARG A 22 -6.45 24.84 -0.64
C ARG A 22 -5.45 24.93 -1.77
N ALA A 23 -5.53 24.03 -2.75
CA ALA A 23 -4.71 24.07 -3.95
C ALA A 23 -5.19 25.09 -5.02
N GLY A 24 -6.25 25.85 -4.74
CA GLY A 24 -6.83 26.81 -5.70
C GLY A 24 -7.57 26.17 -6.87
N ILE A 25 -7.91 24.89 -6.76
CA ILE A 25 -8.56 24.12 -7.83
C ILE A 25 -10.08 24.31 -7.72
N ARG A 26 -10.69 24.81 -8.80
CA ARG A 26 -12.12 25.00 -8.92
C ARG A 26 -12.78 23.92 -9.77
N PHE A 27 -12.09 23.43 -10.78
CA PHE A 27 -12.64 22.46 -11.70
C PHE A 27 -11.74 21.24 -11.86
N ILE A 28 -12.37 20.07 -11.96
CA ILE A 28 -11.72 18.81 -12.32
C ILE A 28 -12.23 18.44 -13.71
N LEU A 29 -11.32 18.16 -14.64
CA LEU A 29 -11.63 17.58 -15.94
C LEU A 29 -11.38 16.07 -15.91
N LEU A 30 -12.43 15.29 -16.05
CA LEU A 30 -12.35 13.85 -16.19
C LEU A 30 -12.37 13.47 -17.67
N ARG A 31 -11.39 12.67 -18.09
CA ARG A 31 -11.24 12.16 -19.45
C ARG A 31 -11.55 10.68 -19.50
N ASN A 32 -12.75 10.34 -19.96
CA ASN A 32 -13.18 8.96 -20.15
C ASN A 32 -12.75 8.39 -21.50
N ASP A 33 -12.32 9.26 -22.43
CA ASP A 33 -11.90 8.94 -23.80
C ASP A 33 -10.45 8.45 -23.91
N LEU A 34 -9.74 8.35 -22.80
CA LEU A 34 -8.36 7.84 -22.81
C LEU A 34 -8.33 6.36 -23.19
N GLN A 35 -7.40 6.02 -24.08
CA GLN A 35 -7.17 4.63 -24.43
C GLN A 35 -6.78 3.81 -23.22
N ARG A 36 -7.41 2.67 -23.02
CA ARG A 36 -7.09 1.75 -21.94
C ARG A 36 -5.68 1.22 -22.11
N ALA A 37 -4.90 1.30 -21.04
CA ALA A 37 -3.55 0.79 -20.96
C ALA A 37 -3.32 0.18 -19.58
N PRO A 38 -2.39 -0.76 -19.41
CA PRO A 38 -2.00 -1.25 -18.09
C PRO A 38 -1.64 -0.09 -17.16
N GLY A 39 -2.20 -0.11 -15.95
CA GLY A 39 -2.00 0.96 -14.95
C GLY A 39 -2.97 2.13 -15.03
N LEU A 40 -3.85 2.20 -16.04
CA LEU A 40 -4.97 3.15 -16.03
C LEU A 40 -6.16 2.55 -15.30
N VAL A 41 -6.70 3.33 -14.40
CA VAL A 41 -7.87 2.96 -13.59
C VAL A 41 -9.14 2.98 -14.44
N ASP A 42 -10.06 2.06 -14.16
CA ASP A 42 -11.35 2.08 -14.81
C ASP A 42 -12.13 3.34 -14.40
N PRO A 43 -12.72 4.10 -15.36
CA PRO A 43 -13.49 5.29 -15.06
C PRO A 43 -14.58 5.08 -14.02
N ILE A 44 -15.12 3.88 -13.88
CA ILE A 44 -16.16 3.61 -12.90
C ILE A 44 -15.67 3.85 -11.47
N LEU A 45 -14.43 3.51 -11.17
CA LEU A 45 -13.83 3.75 -9.85
C LEU A 45 -13.68 5.25 -9.59
N THR A 46 -13.19 6.00 -10.57
CA THR A 46 -13.10 7.47 -10.47
C THR A 46 -14.46 8.12 -10.28
N HIS A 47 -15.48 7.66 -11.01
CA HIS A 47 -16.85 8.17 -10.85
C HIS A 47 -17.43 7.84 -9.48
N GLN A 48 -17.18 6.61 -8.99
CA GLN A 48 -17.60 6.19 -7.65
C GLN A 48 -16.92 7.06 -6.58
N ALA A 49 -15.62 7.28 -6.67
CA ALA A 49 -14.88 8.13 -5.74
C ALA A 49 -15.40 9.58 -5.74
N LEU A 50 -15.64 10.16 -6.92
CA LEU A 50 -16.20 11.50 -7.04
C LEU A 50 -17.62 11.59 -6.48
N ALA A 51 -18.47 10.59 -6.76
CA ALA A 51 -19.84 10.55 -6.25
C ALA A 51 -19.91 10.45 -4.72
N GLN A 52 -18.90 9.81 -4.11
CA GLN A 52 -18.76 9.67 -2.66
C GLN A 52 -17.99 10.83 -1.99
N SER A 53 -17.55 11.83 -2.77
CA SER A 53 -16.80 12.99 -2.26
C SER A 53 -17.70 14.22 -2.18
N PRO A 54 -18.18 14.61 -0.98
CA PRO A 54 -19.02 15.78 -0.80
C PRO A 54 -18.34 17.06 -1.28
N GLY A 55 -19.15 18.02 -1.79
CA GLY A 55 -18.63 19.31 -2.27
C GLY A 55 -18.02 19.27 -3.66
N ILE A 56 -18.15 18.15 -4.38
CA ILE A 56 -17.75 18.01 -5.79
C ILE A 56 -18.94 17.57 -6.61
N THR A 57 -19.32 18.35 -7.63
CA THR A 57 -20.49 18.06 -8.46
C THR A 57 -20.17 18.15 -9.93
N ARG A 58 -20.72 17.22 -10.72
CA ARG A 58 -20.62 17.29 -12.18
C ARG A 58 -21.47 18.44 -12.71
N VAL A 59 -20.84 19.38 -13.41
CA VAL A 59 -21.50 20.55 -13.94
C VAL A 59 -21.65 20.51 -15.46
N LYS A 60 -20.82 19.77 -16.18
CA LYS A 60 -20.88 19.70 -17.64
C LYS A 60 -20.28 18.40 -18.17
N SER A 61 -20.77 17.97 -19.34
CA SER A 61 -20.23 16.84 -20.08
C SER A 61 -20.18 17.17 -21.58
N PHE A 62 -19.26 16.54 -22.30
CA PHE A 62 -19.02 16.76 -23.72
C PHE A 62 -18.64 15.45 -24.42
N GLY A 63 -18.89 15.42 -25.73
CA GLY A 63 -18.54 14.30 -26.60
C GLY A 63 -19.53 13.13 -26.51
N PRO A 64 -19.32 12.11 -27.34
CA PRO A 64 -20.14 10.91 -27.34
C PRO A 64 -19.94 10.10 -26.05
N GLY A 65 -20.85 9.16 -25.80
CA GLY A 65 -20.61 8.11 -24.80
C GLY A 65 -19.44 7.21 -25.23
N VAL A 66 -18.54 6.90 -24.29
CA VAL A 66 -17.39 6.02 -24.48
C VAL A 66 -17.42 4.93 -23.42
N GLY A 67 -16.91 3.74 -23.74
CA GLY A 67 -17.04 2.55 -22.90
C GLY A 67 -18.36 1.81 -23.14
N GLY A 68 -18.73 0.94 -22.23
CA GLY A 68 -19.99 0.18 -22.29
C GLY A 68 -19.92 -1.11 -23.10
N GLU A 69 -18.84 -1.37 -23.82
CA GLU A 69 -18.64 -2.64 -24.51
C GLU A 69 -17.81 -3.60 -23.63
N PRO A 70 -18.41 -4.72 -23.17
CA PRO A 70 -17.73 -5.63 -22.30
C PRO A 70 -16.76 -6.56 -23.05
N TYR A 71 -16.84 -6.60 -24.37
CA TYR A 71 -16.01 -7.47 -25.19
C TYR A 71 -15.71 -6.84 -26.56
N LEU A 72 -14.59 -7.25 -27.14
CA LEU A 72 -14.24 -7.01 -28.53
C LEU A 72 -14.33 -8.32 -29.33
N GLU A 73 -14.83 -8.25 -30.55
CA GLU A 73 -14.71 -9.35 -31.49
C GLU A 73 -13.34 -9.30 -32.16
N LYS A 74 -12.53 -10.34 -31.93
CA LYS A 74 -11.19 -10.47 -32.54
C LYS A 74 -11.03 -11.86 -33.11
N GLY A 75 -10.90 -11.97 -34.42
CA GLY A 75 -10.70 -13.27 -35.09
C GLY A 75 -11.83 -14.26 -34.91
N GLY A 76 -13.09 -13.81 -34.77
CA GLY A 76 -14.25 -14.67 -34.52
C GLY A 76 -14.45 -15.10 -33.05
N HIS A 77 -13.63 -14.59 -32.16
CA HIS A 77 -13.75 -14.81 -30.71
C HIS A 77 -14.11 -13.51 -29.99
N ARG A 78 -14.94 -13.64 -28.95
CA ARG A 78 -15.22 -12.55 -28.03
C ARG A 78 -14.13 -12.49 -26.97
N VAL A 79 -13.42 -11.37 -26.90
CA VAL A 79 -12.42 -11.11 -25.86
C VAL A 79 -13.04 -10.10 -24.89
N VAL A 80 -13.16 -10.50 -23.63
CA VAL A 80 -13.63 -9.63 -22.56
C VAL A 80 -12.64 -8.48 -22.41
N ILE A 81 -13.16 -7.25 -22.47
CA ILE A 81 -12.40 -6.02 -22.20
C ILE A 81 -12.95 -5.33 -20.97
N ASN A 82 -12.15 -4.44 -20.39
CA ASN A 82 -12.54 -3.70 -19.19
C ASN A 82 -13.08 -4.62 -18.09
N GLN A 83 -12.55 -5.84 -17.98
CA GLN A 83 -13.00 -6.85 -17.01
C GLN A 83 -14.50 -7.13 -17.02
N GLY A 84 -15.14 -6.92 -18.18
CA GLY A 84 -16.58 -7.07 -18.34
C GLY A 84 -17.41 -5.92 -17.77
N TRP A 85 -16.81 -4.79 -17.41
CA TRP A 85 -17.53 -3.63 -16.90
C TRP A 85 -18.23 -2.90 -18.04
N GLN A 86 -19.54 -2.70 -17.90
CA GLN A 86 -20.40 -2.18 -18.97
C GLN A 86 -20.78 -0.71 -18.78
N SER A 87 -19.96 0.07 -18.11
CA SER A 87 -20.26 1.49 -17.86
C SER A 87 -19.87 2.37 -19.03
N SER A 88 -20.81 3.18 -19.49
CA SER A 88 -20.60 4.19 -20.53
C SER A 88 -20.71 5.58 -19.94
N TYR A 89 -19.73 6.41 -20.26
CA TYR A 89 -19.65 7.79 -19.78
C TYR A 89 -19.44 8.75 -20.94
N PRO A 90 -19.86 10.03 -20.83
CA PRO A 90 -19.46 11.07 -21.79
C PRO A 90 -17.93 11.12 -21.93
N ALA A 91 -17.43 11.37 -23.14
CA ALA A 91 -15.99 11.42 -23.39
C ALA A 91 -15.23 12.34 -22.43
N LEU A 92 -15.82 13.49 -22.11
CA LEU A 92 -15.25 14.47 -21.17
C LEU A 92 -16.33 14.91 -20.18
N GLU A 93 -15.95 15.04 -18.93
CA GLU A 93 -16.81 15.55 -17.86
C GLU A 93 -16.08 16.58 -17.02
N VAL A 94 -16.79 17.63 -16.65
CA VAL A 94 -16.30 18.70 -15.78
C VAL A 94 -17.04 18.65 -14.47
N TYR A 95 -16.27 18.57 -13.40
CA TYR A 95 -16.76 18.65 -12.03
C TYR A 95 -16.34 19.98 -11.42
N GLU A 96 -17.22 20.61 -10.70
CA GLU A 96 -16.95 21.83 -9.93
C GLU A 96 -16.74 21.48 -8.47
N VAL A 97 -15.68 22.03 -7.90
CA VAL A 97 -15.40 22.02 -6.47
C VAL A 97 -16.12 23.22 -5.87
N HIS A 98 -17.04 22.99 -4.96
CA HIS A 98 -17.81 24.05 -4.32
C HIS A 98 -16.87 25.02 -3.59
N ASP A 99 -17.09 26.32 -3.78
CA ASP A 99 -16.25 27.39 -3.25
C ASP A 99 -14.75 27.28 -3.63
N GLY A 100 -14.47 26.49 -4.69
CA GLY A 100 -13.14 26.38 -5.27
C GLY A 100 -12.69 27.64 -5.98
N GLY A 101 -11.39 27.85 -6.05
CA GLY A 101 -10.75 29.02 -6.64
C GLY A 101 -9.80 29.67 -5.64
N GLY A 102 -8.78 30.35 -6.16
CA GLY A 102 -7.75 30.95 -5.31
C GLY A 102 -8.32 31.91 -4.28
N GLN A 103 -8.13 31.60 -3.03
CA GLN A 103 -8.44 32.51 -1.92
C GLN A 103 -7.12 32.92 -1.25
N PHE A 104 -6.94 34.22 -1.05
CA PHE A 104 -5.88 34.71 -0.19
C PHE A 104 -6.46 34.84 1.22
N VAL A 105 -5.94 34.02 2.15
CA VAL A 105 -6.34 34.09 3.55
C VAL A 105 -5.17 34.66 4.35
N GLN A 106 -5.43 35.77 5.05
CA GLN A 106 -4.48 36.29 6.02
C GLN A 106 -4.84 35.68 7.37
N ALA A 107 -3.99 34.78 7.89
CA ALA A 107 -4.12 34.25 9.21
C ALA A 107 -3.05 34.81 10.14
N SER A 108 -3.45 35.26 11.32
CA SER A 108 -2.51 35.70 12.35
C SER A 108 -1.77 34.51 13.00
N THR A 109 -2.37 33.32 12.97
CA THR A 109 -1.81 32.09 13.50
C THR A 109 -2.30 30.91 12.65
N ALA A 110 -1.44 30.43 11.76
CA ALA A 110 -1.71 29.20 11.02
C ALA A 110 -1.03 28.03 11.74
N PRO A 111 -1.69 26.86 11.88
CA PRO A 111 -1.04 25.66 12.38
C PRO A 111 0.07 25.23 11.41
N VAL A 112 1.16 24.75 11.98
CA VAL A 112 2.28 24.17 11.22
C VAL A 112 2.13 22.67 11.18
N VAL A 113 2.12 22.12 9.97
CA VAL A 113 2.06 20.68 9.73
C VAL A 113 3.49 20.18 9.52
N VAL A 114 3.94 19.30 10.43
CA VAL A 114 5.14 18.49 10.26
C VAL A 114 4.75 17.27 9.44
N GLY A 115 4.92 17.38 8.12
CA GLY A 115 4.47 16.39 7.14
C GLY A 115 4.56 16.91 5.72
N GLY A 116 4.22 16.08 4.76
CA GLY A 116 4.13 16.45 3.35
C GLY A 116 2.77 17.00 2.93
N THR A 117 2.69 17.51 1.71
CA THR A 117 1.41 17.98 1.13
C THR A 117 0.36 16.87 1.06
N GLU A 118 0.77 15.61 0.93
CA GLU A 118 -0.12 14.45 0.92
C GLU A 118 -0.89 14.28 2.23
N SER A 119 -0.31 14.64 3.38
CA SER A 119 -0.99 14.55 4.67
C SER A 119 -2.18 15.51 4.81
N LEU A 120 -2.18 16.59 4.03
CA LEU A 120 -3.27 17.57 4.09
C LEU A 120 -4.63 16.99 3.66
N LEU A 121 -4.64 16.00 2.75
CA LEU A 121 -5.87 15.31 2.37
C LEU A 121 -6.40 14.48 3.54
N SER A 122 -5.57 13.70 4.19
CA SER A 122 -5.96 12.89 5.33
C SER A 122 -6.34 13.73 6.55
N LEU A 123 -5.61 14.83 6.80
CA LEU A 123 -5.97 15.78 7.84
C LEU A 123 -7.33 16.46 7.58
N ALA A 124 -7.64 16.75 6.31
CA ALA A 124 -8.95 17.26 5.92
C ALA A 124 -10.05 16.18 6.07
N ASP A 125 -9.77 14.93 5.70
CA ASP A 125 -10.68 13.79 5.89
C ASP A 125 -11.05 13.60 7.37
N GLN A 126 -10.09 13.79 8.26
CA GLN A 126 -10.29 13.67 9.72
C GLN A 126 -10.80 14.97 10.38
N GLY A 127 -11.02 16.03 9.59
CA GLY A 127 -11.51 17.32 10.10
C GLY A 127 -10.50 18.07 10.98
N VAL A 128 -9.23 17.69 10.97
CA VAL A 128 -8.19 18.30 11.83
C VAL A 128 -7.82 19.72 11.39
N ILE A 129 -7.80 19.96 10.08
CA ILE A 129 -7.39 21.25 9.53
C ILE A 129 -8.54 22.06 8.92
N GLN A 130 -9.73 21.51 8.79
CA GLN A 130 -10.92 22.14 8.17
C GLN A 130 -10.57 23.46 7.44
N ASP A 131 -11.39 24.47 7.36
CA ASP A 131 -11.16 25.72 6.60
C ASP A 131 -9.99 26.60 7.10
N GLN A 132 -9.08 26.08 7.92
CA GLN A 132 -7.95 26.84 8.45
C GLN A 132 -6.75 26.80 7.48
N PRO A 133 -6.11 27.94 7.17
CA PRO A 133 -4.86 27.94 6.44
C PRO A 133 -3.79 27.18 7.23
N THR A 134 -2.93 26.45 6.56
CA THR A 134 -1.86 25.67 7.17
C THR A 134 -0.53 25.98 6.49
N ILE A 135 0.57 25.85 7.24
CA ILE A 135 1.93 26.01 6.73
C ILE A 135 2.65 24.66 6.91
N LEU A 136 3.37 24.20 5.91
CA LEU A 136 4.23 23.03 6.07
C LEU A 136 5.52 23.42 6.79
N ALA A 137 5.99 22.57 7.70
CA ALA A 137 7.22 22.84 8.47
C ALA A 137 8.45 23.07 7.58
N GLN A 138 8.48 22.45 6.40
CA GLN A 138 9.54 22.62 5.42
C GLN A 138 9.58 24.02 4.78
N ASP A 139 8.46 24.74 4.79
CA ASP A 139 8.33 26.06 4.18
C ASP A 139 8.62 27.19 5.17
N LEU A 140 8.82 26.86 6.46
CA LEU A 140 9.22 27.82 7.47
C LEU A 140 10.70 28.18 7.36
N SER A 141 10.99 29.46 7.39
CA SER A 141 12.35 29.97 7.49
C SER A 141 12.81 30.05 8.96
N ARG A 142 14.12 30.12 9.18
CA ARG A 142 14.68 30.28 10.54
C ARG A 142 14.28 31.58 11.22
N SER A 143 13.87 32.57 10.45
CA SER A 143 13.45 33.92 10.94
C SER A 143 11.96 33.93 11.31
N ASP A 144 11.19 32.92 10.98
CA ASP A 144 9.78 32.89 11.28
C ASP A 144 9.55 32.64 12.79
N PRO A 145 8.50 33.24 13.37
CA PRO A 145 8.17 33.04 14.77
C PRO A 145 7.82 31.54 15.01
N SER A 146 7.99 31.13 16.26
CA SER A 146 7.52 29.77 16.66
C SER A 146 6.03 29.64 16.39
N PRO A 147 5.56 28.49 15.84
CA PRO A 147 4.15 28.27 15.53
C PRO A 147 3.30 28.27 16.80
N GLY A 148 2.08 28.79 16.70
CA GLY A 148 1.12 28.75 17.81
C GLY A 148 0.49 27.36 17.99
N SER A 149 0.53 26.54 16.96
CA SER A 149 0.01 25.16 16.98
C SER A 149 0.79 24.30 16.00
N VAL A 150 1.04 23.06 16.35
CA VAL A 150 1.77 22.07 15.53
C VAL A 150 0.92 20.83 15.34
N ILE A 151 0.88 20.30 14.14
CA ILE A 151 0.29 19.03 13.80
C ILE A 151 1.42 18.11 13.31
N LEU A 152 1.59 16.96 13.94
CA LEU A 152 2.61 15.98 13.56
C LEU A 152 1.98 14.87 12.72
N THR A 153 2.61 14.51 11.62
CA THR A 153 2.18 13.38 10.80
C THR A 153 3.36 12.47 10.46
N ASP A 154 3.09 11.22 10.11
CA ASP A 154 4.11 10.29 9.62
C ASP A 154 4.24 10.31 8.09
N SER A 155 3.61 11.28 7.45
CA SER A 155 3.73 11.47 6.01
C SER A 155 5.03 12.18 5.64
N GLN A 156 5.26 12.26 4.35
CA GLN A 156 6.54 12.57 3.76
C GLN A 156 7.61 11.59 4.22
N ARG A 157 7.37 10.35 3.92
CA ARG A 157 8.32 9.27 4.16
C ARG A 157 9.54 9.42 3.26
N ALA A 158 10.70 9.07 3.80
CA ALA A 158 11.96 9.05 3.07
C ALA A 158 11.93 7.92 2.04
N ARG A 159 11.51 8.23 0.82
CA ARG A 159 11.38 7.30 -0.30
C ARG A 159 12.08 7.86 -1.52
N VAL A 160 12.66 7.01 -2.34
CA VAL A 160 13.05 7.40 -3.69
C VAL A 160 11.77 7.54 -4.51
N ARG A 161 11.68 8.59 -5.30
CA ARG A 161 10.56 8.85 -6.19
C ARG A 161 11.06 8.94 -7.62
N GLU A 162 10.39 8.24 -8.52
CA GLU A 162 10.60 8.32 -9.94
C GLU A 162 9.46 9.11 -10.57
N ILE A 163 9.77 10.27 -11.15
CA ILE A 163 8.77 11.08 -11.82
C ILE A 163 8.70 10.66 -13.30
N GLY A 164 7.51 10.37 -13.78
CA GLY A 164 7.25 9.94 -15.16
C GLY A 164 6.59 8.57 -15.26
N SER A 165 6.55 7.84 -14.18
CA SER A 165 5.66 6.68 -14.04
C SER A 165 4.28 7.13 -13.57
N LEU A 166 3.22 6.50 -14.09
CA LEU A 166 1.85 6.95 -13.82
C LEU A 166 1.37 6.66 -12.41
N ASN A 167 1.83 5.55 -11.81
CA ASN A 167 1.37 5.11 -10.50
C ASN A 167 2.53 4.59 -9.67
N LYS A 168 2.47 4.82 -8.35
CA LYS A 168 3.36 4.23 -7.33
C LYS A 168 4.86 4.32 -7.67
N ALA A 169 5.29 5.44 -8.21
CA ALA A 169 6.67 5.66 -8.61
C ALA A 169 7.54 6.01 -7.39
N TYR A 170 7.53 5.18 -6.36
CA TYR A 170 8.31 5.38 -5.14
C TYR A 170 8.75 4.04 -4.53
N SER A 171 9.84 4.07 -3.78
CA SER A 171 10.36 2.90 -3.05
C SER A 171 9.63 2.69 -1.72
N TYR A 172 9.98 1.60 -1.02
CA TYR A 172 9.75 1.48 0.42
C TYR A 172 10.44 2.62 1.20
N VAL A 173 10.11 2.79 2.48
CA VAL A 173 10.70 3.84 3.32
C VAL A 173 12.15 3.49 3.65
N LEU A 174 13.05 4.39 3.27
CA LEU A 174 14.49 4.23 3.44
C LEU A 174 14.94 4.54 4.88
N SER A 175 15.97 3.84 5.31
CA SER A 175 16.72 4.15 6.52
C SER A 175 17.69 5.33 6.29
N PRO A 176 18.18 5.99 7.35
CA PRO A 176 19.20 7.03 7.22
C PRO A 176 20.45 6.48 6.51
N ASN A 177 20.96 7.26 5.57
CA ASN A 177 22.17 6.91 4.79
C ASN A 177 22.04 5.66 3.89
N GLU A 178 20.82 5.20 3.63
CA GLU A 178 20.58 4.17 2.65
C GLU A 178 20.72 4.77 1.25
N ASP A 179 21.60 4.19 0.46
CA ASP A 179 21.84 4.63 -0.91
C ASP A 179 20.63 4.35 -1.81
N THR A 180 20.37 5.30 -2.71
CA THR A 180 19.34 5.09 -3.71
C THR A 180 19.84 4.13 -4.78
N ARG A 181 19.00 3.19 -5.20
CA ARG A 181 19.28 2.26 -6.29
C ARG A 181 18.77 2.72 -7.65
N PHE A 182 18.13 3.88 -7.68
CA PHE A 182 17.65 4.49 -8.92
C PHE A 182 18.76 5.27 -9.60
N VAL A 183 18.84 5.15 -10.91
CA VAL A 183 19.89 5.79 -11.72
C VAL A 183 19.72 7.31 -11.77
N ASP A 184 18.49 7.80 -11.68
CA ASP A 184 18.16 9.23 -11.72
C ASP A 184 16.95 9.54 -10.82
N PRO A 185 17.12 9.50 -9.49
CA PRO A 185 16.02 9.77 -8.59
C PRO A 185 15.63 11.24 -8.71
N ARG A 186 14.41 11.50 -9.12
CA ARG A 186 13.85 12.86 -9.20
C ARG A 186 13.17 13.21 -7.91
N ASP A 187 13.94 13.72 -6.97
CA ASP A 187 13.43 14.27 -5.74
C ASP A 187 13.35 15.79 -5.84
N TYR A 188 12.14 16.32 -5.94
CA TYR A 188 11.89 17.77 -6.00
C TYR A 188 11.76 18.43 -4.62
N LEU A 189 12.00 17.67 -3.56
CA LEU A 189 12.02 18.20 -2.21
C LEU A 189 13.33 18.95 -1.97
N SER A 190 13.24 20.13 -1.36
CA SER A 190 14.43 20.88 -0.98
C SER A 190 15.29 20.09 0.01
N VAL A 191 16.59 20.40 0.05
CA VAL A 191 17.52 19.78 1.02
C VAL A 191 17.04 20.01 2.46
N ASP A 192 16.46 21.18 2.74
CA ASP A 192 15.90 21.49 4.06
C ASP A 192 14.67 20.65 4.42
N ALA A 193 13.95 20.12 3.45
CA ALA A 193 12.82 19.23 3.67
C ALA A 193 13.24 17.85 4.18
N GLN A 194 14.48 17.44 3.97
CA GLN A 194 14.96 16.10 4.36
C GLN A 194 14.86 15.84 5.88
N LYS A 195 15.11 16.88 6.69
CA LYS A 195 14.98 16.78 8.16
C LYS A 195 13.55 16.54 8.66
N TRP A 196 12.56 16.78 7.80
CA TRP A 196 11.15 16.61 8.10
C TRP A 196 10.57 15.29 7.57
N ARG A 197 11.42 14.35 7.13
CA ARG A 197 10.99 13.05 6.61
C ARG A 197 10.93 12.01 7.71
N THR A 198 9.91 11.19 7.67
CA THR A 198 9.84 9.94 8.41
C THR A 198 10.75 8.92 7.75
N GLN A 199 11.60 8.26 8.54
CA GLN A 199 12.63 7.31 8.08
C GLN A 199 12.43 5.95 8.73
N ALA A 200 12.82 4.88 8.04
CA ALA A 200 12.89 3.57 8.65
C ALA A 200 14.08 3.51 9.62
N LYS A 201 13.86 2.87 10.77
CA LYS A 201 14.88 2.52 11.76
C LYS A 201 14.77 1.03 12.04
N TYR A 202 15.89 0.37 12.06
CA TYR A 202 15.97 -1.01 12.51
C TYR A 202 16.49 -1.02 13.96
N GLU A 203 15.83 -1.80 14.82
CA GLU A 203 16.31 -2.11 16.17
C GLU A 203 16.88 -3.51 16.16
N GLY A 204 18.03 -3.73 16.82
CA GLY A 204 18.74 -5.00 16.83
C GLY A 204 19.76 -5.20 15.71
N ILE A 205 19.75 -4.33 14.70
CA ILE A 205 20.75 -4.30 13.62
C ILE A 205 21.08 -2.85 13.24
N SER A 206 22.29 -2.62 12.75
CA SER A 206 22.72 -1.28 12.33
C SER A 206 22.24 -0.89 10.92
N SER A 207 22.04 -1.87 10.04
CA SER A 207 21.57 -1.64 8.68
C SER A 207 21.03 -2.90 8.02
N LEU A 208 20.09 -2.71 7.10
CA LEU A 208 19.60 -3.74 6.21
C LEU A 208 19.56 -3.17 4.80
N THR A 209 20.38 -3.73 3.91
CA THR A 209 20.52 -3.22 2.54
C THR A 209 20.49 -4.38 1.55
N VAL A 210 20.08 -4.07 0.32
CA VAL A 210 19.94 -5.06 -0.76
C VAL A 210 20.52 -4.50 -2.06
N SER A 211 20.86 -5.37 -2.99
CA SER A 211 21.25 -4.98 -4.35
C SER A 211 20.12 -4.29 -5.10
N SER A 212 18.91 -4.83 -4.96
CA SER A 212 17.69 -4.35 -5.59
C SER A 212 16.46 -4.90 -4.87
N SER A 213 15.29 -4.40 -5.21
CA SER A 213 14.03 -4.92 -4.67
C SER A 213 12.89 -4.78 -5.69
N LYS A 214 11.97 -5.73 -5.70
CA LYS A 214 10.71 -5.61 -6.45
C LYS A 214 9.86 -4.44 -5.93
N SER A 215 10.10 -3.98 -4.72
CA SER A 215 9.47 -2.78 -4.14
C SER A 215 10.08 -1.47 -4.63
N ASP A 216 11.21 -1.51 -5.32
CA ASP A 216 11.76 -0.33 -5.99
C ASP A 216 10.78 0.11 -7.08
N ALA A 217 10.57 1.41 -7.27
CA ALA A 217 9.55 1.96 -8.16
C ALA A 217 8.08 1.64 -7.78
N GLY A 218 7.82 1.20 -6.55
CA GLY A 218 6.46 1.06 -5.98
C GLY A 218 5.62 -0.07 -6.56
N ALA A 219 6.23 -1.02 -7.27
CA ALA A 219 5.49 -2.13 -7.87
C ALA A 219 4.84 -3.03 -6.82
N ASP A 220 5.57 -3.30 -5.71
CA ASP A 220 5.10 -4.18 -4.64
C ASP A 220 5.85 -3.81 -3.34
N LEU A 221 5.32 -2.84 -2.60
CA LEU A 221 6.01 -2.25 -1.44
C LEU A 221 6.30 -3.24 -0.32
N GLY A 222 5.47 -4.26 -0.15
CA GLY A 222 5.68 -5.31 0.85
C GLY A 222 6.81 -6.27 0.53
N ARG A 223 7.41 -6.19 -0.67
CA ARG A 223 8.57 -7.00 -1.08
C ARG A 223 9.92 -6.33 -0.79
N GLY A 224 9.93 -5.37 0.14
CA GLY A 224 11.14 -4.71 0.62
C GLY A 224 12.02 -5.61 1.49
N PRO A 225 13.26 -5.18 1.79
CA PRO A 225 14.23 -5.99 2.52
C PRO A 225 13.78 -6.36 3.94
N SER A 226 12.99 -5.52 4.60
CA SER A 226 12.48 -5.80 5.95
C SER A 226 11.59 -7.05 6.02
N ALA A 227 10.93 -7.41 4.93
CA ALA A 227 10.11 -8.60 4.84
C ALA A 227 10.90 -9.93 4.92
N ALA A 228 12.23 -9.86 4.87
CA ALA A 228 13.08 -11.02 5.11
C ALA A 228 13.52 -11.17 6.57
N MET A 229 13.09 -10.29 7.48
CA MET A 229 13.53 -10.27 8.88
C MET A 229 12.42 -9.80 9.85
N ASP A 230 11.16 -10.07 9.50
CA ASP A 230 10.00 -9.62 10.28
C ASP A 230 9.31 -10.75 11.07
N GLU A 231 9.95 -11.91 11.15
CA GLU A 231 9.46 -13.13 11.81
C GLU A 231 8.12 -13.64 11.23
N ASN A 232 7.81 -13.27 9.98
CA ASN A 232 6.59 -13.66 9.29
C ASN A 232 6.91 -14.38 7.96
N PRO A 233 6.84 -15.70 7.90
CA PRO A 233 7.20 -16.45 6.69
C PRO A 233 6.22 -16.25 5.51
N SER A 234 5.11 -15.53 5.70
CA SER A 234 4.19 -15.17 4.61
C SER A 234 4.61 -13.91 3.85
N THR A 235 5.48 -13.11 4.44
CA THR A 235 6.14 -11.97 3.81
C THR A 235 7.49 -12.38 3.26
N TYR A 236 8.02 -11.69 2.27
CA TYR A 236 9.34 -11.99 1.75
C TYR A 236 9.90 -10.85 0.90
N TRP A 237 11.20 -10.68 0.96
CA TRP A 237 11.94 -9.84 0.04
C TRP A 237 12.12 -10.53 -1.32
N VAL A 238 12.09 -9.76 -2.40
CA VAL A 238 12.38 -10.22 -3.77
C VAL A 238 13.28 -9.20 -4.44
N SER A 239 14.38 -9.65 -5.06
CA SER A 239 15.22 -8.79 -5.90
C SER A 239 14.47 -8.34 -7.15
N ALA A 240 14.96 -7.28 -7.81
CA ALA A 240 14.45 -6.91 -9.13
C ALA A 240 14.71 -8.02 -10.16
N ALA A 241 13.81 -8.16 -11.12
CA ALA A 241 13.86 -9.23 -12.12
C ALA A 241 15.13 -9.23 -13.01
N LEU A 242 15.76 -8.06 -13.16
CA LEU A 242 16.97 -7.90 -13.97
C LEU A 242 18.26 -7.79 -13.15
N ASP A 243 18.20 -8.07 -11.84
CA ASP A 243 19.39 -8.08 -11.00
C ASP A 243 20.20 -9.36 -11.26
N SER A 244 21.37 -9.21 -11.86
CA SER A 244 22.25 -10.33 -12.18
C SER A 244 23.03 -10.87 -10.97
N ASP A 245 23.22 -10.04 -9.95
CA ASP A 245 24.03 -10.35 -8.77
C ASP A 245 23.26 -9.96 -7.49
N PRO A 246 22.11 -10.60 -7.21
CA PRO A 246 21.25 -10.22 -6.11
C PRO A 246 21.90 -10.54 -4.76
N TRP A 247 21.76 -9.62 -3.81
CA TRP A 247 22.25 -9.83 -2.45
C TRP A 247 21.41 -9.07 -1.42
N LEU A 248 21.42 -9.61 -0.20
CA LEU A 248 20.91 -8.97 1.01
C LEU A 248 22.04 -8.89 2.03
N ARG A 249 22.26 -7.70 2.63
CA ARG A 249 23.32 -7.47 3.62
C ARG A 249 22.73 -6.89 4.90
N ILE A 250 23.10 -7.50 6.02
CA ILE A 250 22.72 -7.14 7.37
C ILE A 250 23.96 -6.60 8.08
N GLY A 251 23.93 -5.37 8.53
CA GLY A 251 24.93 -4.80 9.43
C GLY A 251 24.51 -5.04 10.88
N LEU A 252 25.40 -5.56 11.69
CA LEU A 252 25.13 -5.82 13.10
C LEU A 252 25.46 -4.58 13.94
N ASP A 253 24.70 -4.34 15.02
CA ASP A 253 24.95 -3.22 15.95
C ASP A 253 26.33 -3.28 16.59
N GLN A 254 26.78 -4.50 16.88
CA GLN A 254 28.11 -4.78 17.38
C GLN A 254 28.66 -6.04 16.75
N PRO A 255 29.98 -6.10 16.49
CA PRO A 255 30.60 -7.32 16.00
C PRO A 255 30.39 -8.51 16.97
N MET A 256 29.86 -9.60 16.44
CA MET A 256 29.58 -10.82 17.18
C MET A 256 30.10 -12.07 16.45
N ALA A 257 30.33 -13.16 17.20
CA ALA A 257 30.69 -14.45 16.61
C ALA A 257 29.38 -15.15 16.14
N LEU A 258 29.26 -15.39 14.84
CA LEU A 258 28.14 -16.10 14.26
C LEU A 258 28.56 -17.51 13.85
N GLY A 259 27.95 -18.52 14.47
CA GLY A 259 28.18 -19.93 14.15
C GLY A 259 27.29 -20.44 13.02
N GLU A 260 26.13 -19.83 12.83
CA GLU A 260 25.14 -20.27 11.87
C GLU A 260 24.17 -19.14 11.47
N ILE A 261 23.51 -19.32 10.35
CA ILE A 261 22.39 -18.51 9.85
C ILE A 261 21.34 -19.44 9.28
N THR A 262 20.08 -19.15 9.51
CA THR A 262 18.97 -19.89 8.92
C THR A 262 18.27 -19.03 7.85
N LEU A 263 18.11 -19.60 6.66
CA LEU A 263 17.44 -18.96 5.52
C LEU A 263 16.19 -19.73 5.14
N THR A 264 15.11 -19.02 4.88
CA THR A 264 13.85 -19.56 4.38
C THR A 264 13.46 -18.82 3.11
N THR A 265 13.15 -19.55 2.05
CA THR A 265 12.59 -19.01 0.81
C THR A 265 11.07 -19.14 0.82
N PRO A 266 10.31 -18.30 0.07
CA PRO A 266 8.87 -18.48 -0.07
C PRO A 266 8.49 -19.88 -0.63
N PRO A 267 7.33 -20.42 -0.27
CA PRO A 267 6.89 -21.74 -0.77
C PRO A 267 6.69 -21.80 -2.29
N ASP A 268 6.38 -20.67 -2.91
CA ASP A 268 6.15 -20.48 -4.34
C ASP A 268 7.41 -20.02 -5.10
N SER A 269 8.56 -19.96 -4.43
CA SER A 269 9.81 -19.56 -5.07
C SER A 269 10.37 -20.66 -5.97
N PRO A 270 11.22 -20.31 -6.97
CA PRO A 270 11.94 -21.32 -7.75
C PRO A 270 12.74 -22.27 -6.86
N ASP A 271 12.65 -23.56 -7.11
CA ASP A 271 13.33 -24.61 -6.33
C ASP A 271 14.35 -25.37 -7.21
N PRO A 272 15.62 -25.44 -6.84
CA PRO A 272 16.26 -24.75 -5.68
C PRO A 272 16.76 -23.36 -6.05
N GLN A 273 16.78 -22.44 -5.08
CA GLN A 273 17.61 -21.26 -5.14
C GLN A 273 19.02 -21.58 -4.63
N VAL A 274 20.03 -21.04 -5.31
CA VAL A 274 21.44 -21.25 -4.92
C VAL A 274 21.97 -19.96 -4.29
N VAL A 275 22.50 -20.06 -3.11
CA VAL A 275 23.06 -18.93 -2.36
C VAL A 275 24.41 -19.26 -1.76
N SER A 276 25.20 -18.23 -1.45
CA SER A 276 26.33 -18.29 -0.54
C SER A 276 26.22 -17.21 0.53
N VAL A 277 26.84 -17.42 1.68
CA VAL A 277 26.83 -16.46 2.79
C VAL A 277 28.23 -15.96 3.05
N GLN A 278 28.38 -14.65 3.10
CA GLN A 278 29.65 -13.96 3.32
C GLN A 278 29.64 -13.20 4.65
N THR A 279 30.73 -13.28 5.37
CA THR A 279 31.05 -12.45 6.54
C THR A 279 32.41 -11.79 6.33
N GLU A 280 32.92 -11.00 7.30
CA GLU A 280 34.23 -10.32 7.16
C GLU A 280 35.42 -11.24 6.87
N GLY A 281 35.38 -12.47 7.26
CA GLY A 281 36.52 -13.37 7.10
C GLY A 281 36.19 -14.72 6.48
N HIS A 282 34.95 -14.90 6.02
CA HIS A 282 34.48 -16.20 5.57
C HIS A 282 33.43 -16.07 4.45
N LEU A 283 33.55 -16.97 3.49
CA LEU A 283 32.54 -17.18 2.44
C LEU A 283 32.20 -18.67 2.43
N THR A 284 30.93 -19.01 2.56
CA THR A 284 30.50 -20.42 2.49
C THR A 284 30.56 -20.96 1.07
N ASP A 285 30.57 -22.26 0.95
CA ASP A 285 30.23 -22.91 -0.31
C ASP A 285 28.78 -22.57 -0.72
N GLN A 286 28.47 -22.82 -1.97
CA GLN A 286 27.13 -22.67 -2.50
C GLN A 286 26.17 -23.66 -1.84
N VAL A 287 25.02 -23.15 -1.37
CA VAL A 287 23.97 -23.93 -0.73
C VAL A 287 22.69 -23.84 -1.58
N LYS A 288 22.05 -24.97 -1.80
CA LYS A 288 20.75 -25.05 -2.50
C LYS A 288 19.63 -24.95 -1.48
N LEU A 289 18.86 -23.87 -1.52
CA LEU A 289 17.69 -23.69 -0.68
C LEU A 289 16.45 -24.33 -1.35
N ARG A 290 15.65 -25.03 -0.55
CA ARG A 290 14.37 -25.59 -0.97
C ARG A 290 13.22 -24.63 -0.62
N ALA A 291 12.29 -24.48 -1.54
CA ALA A 291 11.13 -23.62 -1.36
C ALA A 291 10.36 -23.93 -0.07
N GLY A 292 10.09 -22.90 0.73
CA GLY A 292 9.33 -22.99 1.97
C GLY A 292 9.97 -23.74 3.12
N VAL A 293 11.25 -24.19 3.00
CA VAL A 293 11.89 -24.99 4.03
C VAL A 293 13.03 -24.20 4.69
N PRO A 294 12.99 -23.96 6.01
CA PRO A 294 14.12 -23.35 6.73
C PRO A 294 15.38 -24.22 6.61
N GLN A 295 16.50 -23.60 6.23
CA GLN A 295 17.78 -24.28 6.08
C GLN A 295 18.86 -23.54 6.84
N THR A 296 19.51 -24.22 7.79
CA THR A 296 20.60 -23.68 8.58
C THR A 296 21.93 -23.90 7.86
N ILE A 297 22.69 -22.82 7.70
CA ILE A 297 24.01 -22.79 7.07
C ILE A 297 25.04 -22.53 8.16
N SER A 298 26.00 -23.40 8.28
CA SER A 298 27.12 -23.23 9.25
C SER A 298 28.06 -22.14 8.78
N LEU A 299 28.40 -21.23 9.67
CA LEU A 299 29.41 -20.19 9.51
C LEU A 299 30.64 -20.53 10.33
N ALA A 300 31.77 -19.91 10.01
CA ALA A 300 33.05 -20.24 10.70
C ALA A 300 33.11 -19.81 12.17
N GLY A 301 32.07 -19.18 12.70
CA GLY A 301 32.06 -18.65 14.09
C GLY A 301 33.01 -17.47 14.29
N THR A 302 33.50 -16.87 13.23
CA THR A 302 34.35 -15.69 13.28
C THR A 302 33.58 -14.47 13.71
N ARG A 303 34.24 -13.55 14.40
CA ARG A 303 33.62 -12.27 14.76
C ARG A 303 33.42 -11.42 13.50
N THR A 304 32.22 -10.98 13.31
CA THR A 304 31.85 -10.19 12.14
C THR A 304 30.91 -9.03 12.53
N SER A 305 30.99 -7.91 11.82
CA SER A 305 30.09 -6.76 11.97
C SER A 305 28.97 -6.76 10.93
N TRP A 306 28.98 -7.69 9.98
CA TRP A 306 27.96 -7.83 8.96
C TRP A 306 27.89 -9.25 8.38
N VAL A 307 26.71 -9.56 7.83
CA VAL A 307 26.45 -10.77 7.07
C VAL A 307 25.85 -10.40 5.73
N LYS A 308 26.25 -11.06 4.67
CA LYS A 308 25.72 -10.85 3.32
C LYS A 308 25.31 -12.19 2.72
N VAL A 309 24.06 -12.30 2.31
CA VAL A 309 23.55 -13.43 1.53
C VAL A 309 23.65 -13.06 0.06
N LEU A 310 24.36 -13.87 -0.70
CA LEU A 310 24.61 -13.68 -2.13
C LEU A 310 23.78 -14.70 -2.89
N GLY A 311 22.99 -14.25 -3.86
CA GLY A 311 22.28 -15.12 -4.79
C GLY A 311 23.13 -15.41 -6.01
N GLU A 312 23.21 -16.66 -6.39
CA GLU A 312 23.78 -17.05 -7.69
C GLU A 312 22.73 -16.80 -8.78
N THR A 313 23.19 -16.57 -10.01
CA THR A 313 22.31 -16.33 -11.15
C THR A 313 21.43 -17.56 -11.42
N ASN A 314 20.20 -17.54 -10.98
CA ASN A 314 19.24 -18.62 -11.15
C ASN A 314 18.45 -18.45 -12.45
N ASN A 315 19.05 -18.72 -13.61
CA ASN A 315 18.35 -18.79 -14.90
C ASN A 315 17.38 -17.61 -15.19
N GLY A 316 17.67 -16.42 -14.67
CA GLY A 316 16.83 -15.23 -14.83
C GLY A 316 15.68 -15.08 -13.84
N PHE A 317 15.59 -15.94 -12.82
CA PHE A 317 14.63 -15.75 -11.75
C PHE A 317 15.18 -14.84 -10.64
N PRO A 318 14.36 -13.93 -10.09
CA PRO A 318 14.77 -13.10 -8.98
C PRO A 318 15.05 -13.93 -7.72
N MET A 319 16.01 -13.48 -6.90
CA MET A 319 16.25 -14.04 -5.57
C MET A 319 15.12 -13.62 -4.63
N SER A 320 14.67 -14.54 -3.77
CA SER A 320 13.67 -14.25 -2.74
C SER A 320 14.03 -14.88 -1.40
N LEU A 321 13.78 -14.16 -0.31
CA LEU A 321 13.99 -14.64 1.05
C LEU A 321 12.76 -14.27 1.89
N ALA A 322 12.10 -15.30 2.46
CA ALA A 322 10.99 -15.12 3.38
C ALA A 322 11.49 -14.83 4.79
N GLU A 323 12.59 -15.49 5.21
CA GLU A 323 13.13 -15.24 6.54
C GLU A 323 14.64 -15.46 6.57
N VAL A 324 15.31 -14.56 7.26
CA VAL A 324 16.73 -14.63 7.60
C VAL A 324 16.88 -14.51 9.11
N SER A 325 17.21 -15.59 9.78
CA SER A 325 17.37 -15.58 11.23
C SER A 325 18.78 -15.96 11.65
N MET A 326 19.24 -15.34 12.71
CA MET A 326 20.57 -15.56 13.30
C MET A 326 20.43 -15.64 14.82
N PRO A 327 21.09 -16.61 15.49
CA PRO A 327 21.06 -16.71 16.94
C PRO A 327 21.49 -15.41 17.62
N GLY A 328 20.64 -14.91 18.52
CA GLY A 328 20.92 -13.69 19.29
C GLY A 328 20.69 -12.37 18.53
N VAL A 329 20.11 -12.41 17.35
CA VAL A 329 19.68 -11.22 16.58
C VAL A 329 18.17 -11.27 16.44
N SER A 330 17.49 -10.26 16.96
CA SER A 330 16.07 -10.01 16.73
C SER A 330 15.93 -8.63 16.13
N VAL A 331 15.12 -8.50 15.09
CA VAL A 331 15.00 -7.25 14.31
C VAL A 331 13.58 -6.73 14.42
N GLN A 332 13.48 -5.46 14.79
CA GLN A 332 12.22 -4.74 14.71
C GLN A 332 12.38 -3.50 13.81
N ARG A 333 11.50 -3.37 12.83
CA ARG A 333 11.44 -2.18 12.00
C ARG A 333 10.41 -1.22 12.55
N VAL A 334 10.83 0.04 12.78
CA VAL A 334 9.95 1.13 13.17
C VAL A 334 10.11 2.30 12.20
N LEU A 335 9.05 3.08 11.99
CA LEU A 335 9.15 4.35 11.29
C LEU A 335 9.34 5.46 12.31
N ARG A 336 10.50 6.11 12.24
CA ARG A 336 10.83 7.26 13.10
C ARG A 336 10.39 8.54 12.44
N LEU A 337 9.49 9.26 13.11
CA LEU A 337 9.03 10.56 12.69
C LEU A 337 10.08 11.64 12.96
N PRO A 338 10.04 12.76 12.23
CA PRO A 338 10.91 13.89 12.50
C PRO A 338 10.66 14.47 13.90
N ALA A 339 11.72 14.91 14.55
CA ALA A 339 11.63 15.54 15.86
C ALA A 339 11.01 16.94 15.75
N VAL A 340 9.96 17.17 16.53
CA VAL A 340 9.39 18.51 16.70
C VAL A 340 10.32 19.34 17.57
N PRO A 341 10.72 20.57 17.15
CA PRO A 341 11.56 21.43 17.97
C PRO A 341 10.93 21.72 19.34
N ALA A 342 11.72 21.63 20.41
CA ALA A 342 11.22 21.83 21.77
C ALA A 342 10.52 23.21 21.97
N ALA A 343 10.97 24.23 21.26
CA ALA A 343 10.39 25.55 21.30
C ALA A 343 8.97 25.63 20.71
N TRP A 344 8.55 24.62 19.94
CA TRP A 344 7.22 24.57 19.34
C TRP A 344 6.16 23.94 20.26
N GLY A 345 6.59 23.37 21.39
CA GLY A 345 5.68 22.70 22.33
C GLY A 345 5.20 21.34 21.86
N ALA A 346 4.22 20.81 22.57
CA ALA A 346 3.58 19.55 22.19
C ALA A 346 2.70 19.73 20.94
N PRO A 347 2.68 18.78 20.01
CA PRO A 347 1.71 18.78 18.91
C PRO A 347 0.27 18.84 19.43
N ALA A 348 -0.56 19.66 18.79
CA ALA A 348 -2.01 19.73 19.10
C ALA A 348 -2.76 18.51 18.55
N ALA A 349 -2.25 17.92 17.48
CA ALA A 349 -2.77 16.67 16.91
C ALA A 349 -1.62 15.85 16.31
N ILE A 350 -1.81 14.53 16.29
CA ILE A 350 -0.88 13.58 15.69
C ILE A 350 -1.70 12.66 14.78
N LEU A 351 -1.36 12.61 13.48
CA LEU A 351 -1.98 11.71 12.50
C LEU A 351 -0.97 10.70 12.02
N LEU A 352 -1.28 9.42 12.19
CA LEU A 352 -0.44 8.31 11.78
C LEU A 352 -1.22 7.39 10.85
N GLU A 353 -0.64 7.01 9.71
CA GLU A 353 -1.30 6.21 8.70
C GLU A 353 -0.44 4.99 8.32
N ALA A 354 -1.06 3.82 8.21
CA ALA A 354 -0.37 2.64 7.70
C ALA A 354 -0.30 2.65 6.16
N ALA A 355 0.84 2.23 5.61
CA ALA A 355 0.96 1.94 4.18
C ALA A 355 0.55 0.48 3.93
N LEU A 356 -0.75 0.28 3.83
CA LEU A 356 -1.35 -1.03 3.58
C LEU A 356 -1.32 -1.38 2.09
N ASP A 357 -1.56 -2.67 1.81
CA ASP A 357 -1.79 -3.11 0.44
C ASP A 357 -2.94 -2.31 -0.19
N GLN A 358 -2.91 -2.22 -1.48
CA GLN A 358 -4.10 -1.82 -2.19
C GLN A 358 -4.98 -3.06 -2.32
N THR A 359 -5.92 -3.18 -1.40
CA THR A 359 -7.02 -4.14 -1.55
C THR A 359 -7.70 -3.93 -2.90
N ALA A 360 -8.20 -5.01 -3.49
CA ALA A 360 -8.95 -4.98 -4.74
C ALA A 360 -9.90 -3.78 -4.76
N ALA A 361 -9.76 -2.92 -5.77
CA ALA A 361 -10.67 -1.80 -5.94
C ALA A 361 -11.99 -2.33 -6.47
N CYS A 362 -13.06 -2.21 -5.71
CA CYS A 362 -14.36 -2.78 -6.04
C CYS A 362 -15.38 -1.70 -6.35
N ALA A 363 -16.20 -1.94 -7.38
CA ALA A 363 -17.33 -1.11 -7.75
C ALA A 363 -18.59 -1.95 -7.93
N SER A 364 -19.74 -1.38 -7.59
CA SER A 364 -21.04 -1.95 -7.94
C SER A 364 -21.38 -1.60 -9.38
N VAL A 365 -21.58 -2.62 -10.21
CA VAL A 365 -21.91 -2.50 -11.63
C VAL A 365 -23.06 -3.46 -11.94
N ASP A 366 -24.18 -2.95 -12.42
CA ASP A 366 -25.32 -3.75 -12.87
C ASP A 366 -25.76 -4.84 -11.87
N LEU A 367 -25.90 -4.47 -10.61
CA LEU A 367 -26.29 -5.35 -9.50
C LEU A 367 -25.24 -6.41 -9.13
N ALA A 368 -24.00 -6.29 -9.59
CA ALA A 368 -22.90 -7.14 -9.21
C ALA A 368 -21.72 -6.33 -8.70
N VAL A 369 -20.99 -6.85 -7.73
CA VAL A 369 -19.71 -6.28 -7.33
C VAL A 369 -18.62 -6.83 -8.23
N ARG A 370 -17.83 -5.93 -8.78
CA ARG A 370 -16.69 -6.26 -9.61
C ARG A 370 -15.45 -5.61 -9.03
N CYS A 371 -14.38 -6.38 -8.87
CA CYS A 371 -13.13 -5.91 -8.32
C CYS A 371 -12.02 -6.00 -9.35
N LEU A 372 -11.07 -5.07 -9.23
CA LEU A 372 -9.76 -5.18 -9.86
C LEU A 372 -8.83 -5.87 -8.87
N ASP A 373 -8.30 -7.02 -9.21
CA ASP A 373 -7.22 -7.62 -8.45
C ASP A 373 -5.94 -6.80 -8.64
N ILE A 374 -5.62 -6.03 -7.63
CA ILE A 374 -4.34 -5.36 -7.52
C ILE A 374 -3.49 -6.20 -6.57
N SER A 375 -2.74 -7.15 -7.13
CA SER A 375 -1.86 -8.01 -6.35
C SER A 375 -0.57 -7.28 -5.95
N SER A 376 -0.67 -6.30 -5.07
CA SER A 376 0.51 -5.66 -4.48
C SER A 376 0.37 -5.66 -2.96
N SER A 377 1.40 -6.13 -2.27
CA SER A 377 1.46 -6.07 -0.82
C SER A 377 1.87 -4.67 -0.34
N GLY A 378 1.27 -4.23 0.75
CA GLY A 378 1.64 -2.98 1.42
C GLY A 378 2.91 -3.14 2.25
N GLU A 379 3.58 -2.04 2.46
CA GLU A 379 4.81 -2.03 3.26
C GLU A 379 4.58 -2.36 4.74
N GLU A 380 3.35 -2.14 5.22
CA GLU A 380 2.97 -2.28 6.63
C GLU A 380 1.75 -3.20 6.83
N ASP A 381 1.54 -4.14 5.93
CA ASP A 381 0.42 -5.07 6.00
C ASP A 381 0.41 -5.93 7.27
N HIS A 382 1.57 -6.17 7.83
CA HIS A 382 1.77 -7.07 8.97
C HIS A 382 2.31 -6.38 10.21
N GLY A 383 2.48 -5.06 10.18
CA GLY A 383 2.98 -4.33 11.34
C GLY A 383 2.86 -2.83 11.22
N PHE A 384 2.43 -2.20 12.31
CA PHE A 384 2.36 -0.75 12.43
C PHE A 384 3.17 -0.31 13.64
N ALA A 385 4.34 0.27 13.40
CA ALA A 385 5.22 0.75 14.45
C ALA A 385 5.72 2.17 14.16
N ARG A 386 5.57 3.07 15.14
CA ARG A 386 6.01 4.47 15.05
C ARG A 386 6.83 4.86 16.26
N GLU A 387 7.94 5.53 16.01
CA GLU A 387 8.76 6.18 17.05
C GLU A 387 8.73 7.69 16.83
N PHE A 388 8.32 8.43 17.83
CA PHE A 388 8.35 9.90 17.82
C PHE A 388 8.55 10.45 19.22
N THR A 389 9.01 11.71 19.29
CA THR A 389 9.25 12.41 20.54
C THR A 389 8.28 13.57 20.68
N ILE A 390 7.59 13.63 21.82
CA ILE A 390 6.77 14.75 22.22
C ILE A 390 7.63 15.67 23.11
N PRO A 391 7.87 16.93 22.72
CA PRO A 391 8.78 17.84 23.46
C PRO A 391 8.33 18.14 24.88
N GLN A 392 7.01 18.11 25.13
CA GLN A 392 6.39 18.35 26.42
C GLN A 392 5.28 17.35 26.64
N GLY A 393 5.04 16.95 27.90
CA GLY A 393 3.93 16.07 28.24
C GLY A 393 2.59 16.71 27.85
N ALA A 394 1.75 15.96 27.17
CA ALA A 394 0.40 16.34 26.76
C ALA A 394 -0.53 15.14 26.85
N GLY A 395 -1.81 15.40 27.05
CA GLY A 395 -2.85 14.38 26.95
C GLY A 395 -3.41 14.37 25.51
N TYR A 396 -3.70 13.18 25.00
CA TYR A 396 -4.31 12.97 23.69
C TYR A 396 -5.48 12.02 23.81
N ASP A 397 -6.55 12.32 23.09
CA ASP A 397 -7.61 11.36 22.83
C ASP A 397 -7.20 10.54 21.59
N LEU A 398 -7.33 9.21 21.69
CA LEU A 398 -6.96 8.30 20.62
C LEU A 398 -8.20 7.87 19.83
N GLU A 399 -8.20 8.16 18.55
CA GLU A 399 -9.15 7.61 17.59
C GLU A 399 -8.43 6.65 16.64
N VAL A 400 -8.98 5.46 16.45
CA VAL A 400 -8.42 4.45 15.54
C VAL A 400 -9.47 4.11 14.50
N THR A 401 -9.13 4.36 13.24
CA THR A 401 -9.95 3.96 12.10
C THR A 401 -9.28 2.80 11.38
N GLY A 402 -10.04 1.77 11.05
CA GLY A 402 -9.57 0.60 10.33
C GLY A 402 -10.52 0.25 9.18
N GLN A 403 -9.96 -0.28 8.11
CA GLN A 403 -10.73 -0.85 7.01
C GLN A 403 -10.57 -2.37 7.06
N PRO A 404 -11.67 -3.12 7.13
CA PRO A 404 -11.58 -4.56 7.08
C PRO A 404 -11.05 -5.01 5.72
N ARG A 405 -10.20 -6.04 5.73
CA ARG A 405 -9.72 -6.69 4.52
C ARG A 405 -10.76 -7.69 4.03
N GLY A 406 -11.09 -7.68 2.74
CA GLY A 406 -11.88 -8.73 2.12
C GLY A 406 -11.19 -10.11 2.24
N GLY A 407 -11.97 -11.17 2.08
CA GLY A 407 -11.52 -12.56 2.13
C GLY A 407 -12.16 -13.37 3.24
N ASP A 408 -11.76 -14.64 3.35
CA ASP A 408 -12.38 -15.67 4.21
C ASP A 408 -12.46 -15.29 5.69
N ALA A 409 -11.45 -14.57 6.19
CA ALA A 409 -11.43 -14.14 7.60
C ALA A 409 -12.54 -13.12 7.89
N LEU A 410 -12.76 -12.16 7.00
CA LEU A 410 -13.83 -11.18 7.13
C LEU A 410 -15.18 -11.84 6.94
N GLU A 411 -15.31 -12.73 5.96
CA GLU A 411 -16.54 -13.48 5.73
C GLU A 411 -16.91 -14.33 6.95
N SER A 412 -15.96 -15.05 7.52
CA SER A 412 -16.14 -15.83 8.75
C SER A 412 -16.57 -14.93 9.93
N LEU A 413 -16.02 -13.73 10.03
CA LEU A 413 -16.40 -12.77 11.07
C LEU A 413 -17.85 -12.28 10.88
N ILE A 414 -18.25 -11.96 9.66
CA ILE A 414 -19.62 -11.53 9.33
C ILE A 414 -20.63 -12.65 9.58
N GLN A 415 -20.25 -13.89 9.35
CA GLN A 415 -21.13 -15.07 9.53
C GLN A 415 -21.22 -15.53 10.99
N ARG A 416 -20.33 -15.09 11.89
CA ARG A 416 -20.23 -15.62 13.28
C ARG A 416 -21.55 -15.64 14.05
N ASP A 417 -22.37 -14.61 13.88
CA ASP A 417 -23.61 -14.44 14.62
C ASP A 417 -24.86 -14.74 13.76
N ARG A 418 -24.69 -15.34 12.59
CA ARG A 418 -25.79 -15.72 11.71
C ARG A 418 -26.26 -17.13 11.97
N LEU A 419 -27.57 -17.35 11.82
CA LEU A 419 -28.19 -18.67 11.99
C LEU A 419 -27.86 -19.65 10.85
N ILE A 420 -27.42 -19.11 9.71
CA ILE A 420 -27.08 -19.89 8.51
C ILE A 420 -25.66 -19.52 8.13
N SER A 421 -24.80 -20.49 7.96
CA SER A 421 -23.49 -20.33 7.34
C SER A 421 -23.52 -20.83 5.90
N ILE A 422 -22.81 -20.15 5.03
CA ILE A 422 -22.70 -20.50 3.61
C ILE A 422 -21.22 -20.48 3.23
N GLN A 423 -20.80 -21.41 2.41
CA GLN A 423 -19.46 -21.49 1.86
C GLN A 423 -19.55 -21.71 0.35
N ALA A 424 -18.60 -21.14 -0.36
CA ALA A 424 -18.30 -21.45 -1.75
C ALA A 424 -16.82 -21.81 -1.85
N ASP A 425 -16.48 -22.69 -2.75
CA ASP A 425 -15.10 -23.07 -3.03
C ASP A 425 -14.35 -21.99 -3.81
N SER A 426 -15.08 -21.07 -4.43
CA SER A 426 -14.47 -19.91 -5.07
C SER A 426 -15.41 -18.71 -5.13
N ALA A 427 -14.83 -17.53 -5.32
CA ALA A 427 -15.53 -16.32 -5.67
C ALA A 427 -14.64 -15.45 -6.57
N VAL A 428 -15.24 -14.82 -7.57
CA VAL A 428 -14.54 -13.87 -8.47
C VAL A 428 -13.96 -12.68 -7.71
N VAL A 429 -14.53 -12.34 -6.54
CA VAL A 429 -14.11 -11.19 -5.75
C VAL A 429 -13.95 -11.57 -4.28
N SER A 430 -12.99 -10.95 -3.62
CA SER A 430 -12.78 -11.08 -2.16
C SER A 430 -13.67 -10.16 -1.33
N ASP A 431 -14.44 -9.27 -1.96
CA ASP A 431 -15.38 -8.37 -1.27
C ASP A 431 -16.58 -9.17 -0.75
N PRO A 432 -16.99 -9.01 0.52
CA PRO A 432 -18.12 -9.75 1.09
C PRO A 432 -19.44 -9.59 0.32
N ARG A 433 -19.64 -8.47 -0.39
CA ARG A 433 -20.80 -8.24 -1.24
C ARG A 433 -20.82 -9.13 -2.50
N GLY A 434 -19.70 -9.75 -2.84
CA GLY A 434 -19.58 -10.71 -3.94
C GLY A 434 -19.23 -12.12 -3.49
N SER A 435 -19.16 -12.38 -2.18
CA SER A 435 -18.92 -13.71 -1.61
C SER A 435 -20.19 -14.59 -1.64
N ALA A 436 -20.06 -15.86 -1.26
CA ALA A 436 -21.19 -16.77 -1.15
C ALA A 436 -22.35 -16.22 -0.30
N LEU A 437 -22.05 -15.39 0.69
CA LEU A 437 -23.04 -14.72 1.55
C LEU A 437 -23.99 -13.83 0.75
N ALA A 438 -23.54 -13.20 -0.32
CA ALA A 438 -24.36 -12.36 -1.20
C ALA A 438 -25.54 -13.13 -1.84
N ALA A 439 -25.45 -14.45 -1.92
CA ALA A 439 -26.57 -15.27 -2.44
C ALA A 439 -27.76 -15.38 -1.48
N ILE A 440 -27.56 -15.06 -0.19
CA ILE A 440 -28.58 -15.26 0.86
C ILE A 440 -28.76 -14.06 1.78
N ASP A 441 -28.10 -12.91 1.53
CA ASP A 441 -28.14 -11.73 2.40
C ASP A 441 -29.42 -10.89 2.22
N GLY A 442 -30.18 -11.15 1.15
CA GLY A 442 -31.41 -10.44 0.82
C GLY A 442 -31.17 -9.08 0.16
N ASP A 443 -29.91 -8.71 -0.15
CA ASP A 443 -29.56 -7.50 -0.87
C ASP A 443 -29.49 -7.77 -2.38
N PRO A 444 -30.42 -7.25 -3.19
CA PRO A 444 -30.36 -7.43 -4.65
C PRO A 444 -29.18 -6.69 -5.30
N GLY A 445 -28.51 -5.79 -4.57
CA GLY A 445 -27.31 -5.10 -5.01
C GLY A 445 -26.01 -5.90 -4.81
N ALA A 446 -26.09 -7.06 -4.15
CA ALA A 446 -25.00 -7.99 -3.94
C ALA A 446 -25.23 -9.26 -4.74
N THR A 447 -24.18 -9.83 -5.32
CA THR A 447 -24.30 -11.05 -6.15
C THR A 447 -23.01 -11.85 -6.07
N TRP A 448 -23.12 -13.08 -5.61
CA TRP A 448 -22.01 -14.02 -5.70
C TRP A 448 -21.83 -14.49 -7.15
N ILE A 449 -20.59 -14.54 -7.59
CA ILE A 449 -20.18 -15.07 -8.89
C ILE A 449 -19.01 -16.02 -8.63
N ALA A 450 -19.13 -17.24 -9.14
CA ALA A 450 -18.05 -18.22 -9.09
C ALA A 450 -16.87 -17.80 -9.97
N ASP A 451 -15.65 -18.16 -9.56
CA ASP A 451 -14.48 -17.99 -10.40
C ASP A 451 -14.59 -18.97 -11.59
N PRO A 452 -14.56 -18.48 -12.84
CA PRO A 452 -14.69 -19.31 -14.02
C PRO A 452 -13.50 -20.28 -14.21
N ASP A 453 -12.38 -20.02 -13.57
CA ASP A 453 -11.17 -20.83 -13.65
C ASP A 453 -11.10 -21.91 -12.54
N ALA A 454 -12.06 -21.92 -11.63
CA ALA A 454 -12.16 -22.91 -10.58
C ALA A 454 -13.19 -24.00 -10.91
N ASP A 455 -12.89 -25.25 -10.56
CA ASP A 455 -13.87 -26.36 -10.59
C ASP A 455 -14.88 -26.18 -9.44
N VAL A 456 -15.94 -25.41 -9.69
CA VAL A 456 -16.80 -24.83 -8.67
C VAL A 456 -18.02 -25.69 -8.36
N LEU A 457 -18.15 -26.04 -7.11
CA LEU A 457 -19.41 -26.45 -6.50
C LEU A 457 -19.64 -25.62 -5.24
N ALA A 458 -20.58 -24.67 -5.28
CA ALA A 458 -21.00 -23.97 -4.08
C ALA A 458 -21.65 -24.98 -3.12
N ALA A 459 -21.09 -25.12 -1.93
CA ALA A 459 -21.62 -26.00 -0.89
C ALA A 459 -22.40 -25.16 0.12
N PHE A 460 -23.68 -25.48 0.30
CA PHE A 460 -24.47 -24.93 1.41
C PHE A 460 -24.19 -25.73 2.67
N ALA A 461 -23.96 -25.07 3.77
CA ALA A 461 -23.73 -25.74 5.04
C ALA A 461 -24.96 -26.50 5.51
N HIS A 462 -24.73 -27.56 6.29
CA HIS A 462 -25.70 -28.60 6.66
C HIS A 462 -26.98 -28.15 7.39
N ASP A 463 -27.05 -26.89 7.82
CA ASP A 463 -28.10 -26.41 8.72
C ASP A 463 -29.30 -25.75 8.00
N LEU A 464 -29.38 -25.86 6.68
CA LEU A 464 -30.58 -25.40 5.97
C LEU A 464 -31.74 -26.33 6.31
N PRO A 465 -32.93 -25.81 6.67
CA PRO A 465 -34.14 -26.61 6.78
C PRO A 465 -34.36 -27.45 5.51
N ASP A 466 -34.83 -28.69 5.67
CA ASP A 466 -35.05 -29.62 4.54
C ASP A 466 -35.89 -29.02 3.41
N GLU A 467 -36.75 -28.08 3.75
CA GLU A 467 -37.58 -27.31 2.81
C GLU A 467 -36.76 -26.32 1.92
N MET A 468 -35.55 -25.92 2.34
CA MET A 468 -34.64 -25.06 1.56
C MET A 468 -33.53 -25.83 0.84
N ARG A 469 -33.45 -27.15 1.08
CA ARG A 469 -32.51 -28.05 0.37
C ARG A 469 -33.00 -28.44 -1.01
N SER A 470 -33.81 -27.60 -1.67
CA SER A 470 -34.26 -27.90 -3.00
C SER A 470 -33.11 -27.83 -4.01
N ASP A 471 -33.05 -28.80 -4.91
CA ASP A 471 -32.05 -29.03 -5.97
C ASP A 471 -31.81 -27.86 -6.97
N ARG A 472 -31.85 -26.66 -6.50
CA ARG A 472 -31.49 -25.50 -7.31
C ARG A 472 -30.07 -25.08 -7.01
N VAL A 473 -29.14 -25.80 -7.59
CA VAL A 473 -27.83 -25.23 -7.93
C VAL A 473 -28.12 -24.16 -8.99
N ILE A 474 -28.06 -22.90 -8.62
CA ILE A 474 -28.11 -21.81 -9.58
C ILE A 474 -26.66 -21.64 -10.04
N ALA A 475 -26.37 -22.20 -11.21
CA ALA A 475 -25.15 -21.93 -11.95
C ALA A 475 -25.16 -20.52 -12.56
#